data_fc1cb57b471cbfbc3c23237d5b8fda0c
#
_entry.id   fc1cb57b471cbfbc3c23237d5b8fda0c
#
_cell.length_a   1.000
_cell.length_b   1.000
_cell.length_c   1.000
_cell.angle_alpha   90.00
_cell.angle_beta   90.00
_cell.angle_gamma   90.00
#
_symmetry.space_group_name_H-M   'P 1'
#
loop_
_entity.id
_entity.type
_entity.pdbx_description
1 polymer ?
#
loop_
_entity_poly.entity_id
_entity_poly.type
_entity_poly.pdbx_seq_one_letter_code
_entity_poly.pdbx_strand_id
1 'polypeptide(L)'
;MVEIYKLYGLNKEEYERIVEKLDREPNHVELGILGAMWSEHCSYKSSKALLKMLPTKSDAVIQGPGENAGVVKIDDNVWIAFKVESHNHPSYIEPFNGAATGVGGIIRDILSMGARPIALGDSLRFGPPTDSKTRHIIRGVIKGISHYGNCVGVP
;
A
#
# COMPACT_ATOMS: atom_id res chain seq x y z
N MET A 1 -5.06 34.44 1.10
CA MET A 1 -6.15 33.45 1.12
C MET A 1 -5.51 32.06 0.99
N VAL A 2 -5.85 31.13 1.85
CA VAL A 2 -5.37 29.75 1.73
C VAL A 2 -6.04 29.17 0.50
N GLU A 3 -5.25 28.70 -0.47
CA GLU A 3 -5.76 28.01 -1.66
C GLU A 3 -6.35 26.67 -1.19
N ILE A 4 -7.66 26.62 -1.12
CA ILE A 4 -8.43 25.55 -0.46
C ILE A 4 -8.09 24.16 -0.97
N TYR A 5 -7.75 24.01 -2.24
CA TYR A 5 -7.37 22.72 -2.84
C TYR A 5 -6.09 22.12 -2.22
N LYS A 6 -5.20 22.96 -1.68
CA LYS A 6 -3.99 22.49 -0.99
C LYS A 6 -4.29 21.72 0.29
N LEU A 7 -5.40 22.02 0.96
CA LEU A 7 -5.85 21.28 2.14
C LEU A 7 -6.24 19.84 1.81
N TYR A 8 -6.55 19.56 0.55
CA TYR A 8 -6.91 18.24 0.03
C TYR A 8 -5.76 17.55 -0.73
N GLY A 9 -4.54 18.08 -0.60
CA GLY A 9 -3.36 17.49 -1.24
C GLY A 9 -3.29 17.66 -2.75
N LEU A 10 -4.09 18.55 -3.31
CA LEU A 10 -4.08 18.89 -4.73
C LEU A 10 -3.11 20.05 -5.01
N ASN A 11 -2.46 20.00 -6.16
CA ASN A 11 -1.73 21.16 -6.69
C ASN A 11 -2.63 22.03 -7.58
N LYS A 12 -2.10 23.16 -8.03
CA LYS A 12 -2.86 24.13 -8.83
C LYS A 12 -3.33 23.54 -10.17
N GLU A 13 -2.47 22.81 -10.86
CA GLU A 13 -2.80 22.22 -12.16
C GLU A 13 -3.89 21.14 -12.03
N GLU A 14 -3.83 20.34 -10.97
CA GLU A 14 -4.85 19.34 -10.67
C GLU A 14 -6.20 20.00 -10.38
N TYR A 15 -6.19 21.09 -9.62
CA TYR A 15 -7.39 21.87 -9.34
C TYR A 15 -8.00 22.49 -10.60
N GLU A 16 -7.19 23.13 -11.43
CA GLU A 16 -7.64 23.72 -12.69
C GLU A 16 -8.27 22.67 -13.62
N ARG A 17 -7.70 21.45 -13.69
CA ARG A 17 -8.29 20.33 -14.42
C ARG A 17 -9.62 19.86 -13.85
N ILE A 18 -9.80 19.93 -12.53
CA ILE A 18 -11.08 19.61 -11.88
C ILE A 18 -12.15 20.64 -12.30
N VAL A 19 -11.83 21.92 -12.21
CA VAL A 19 -12.73 23.01 -12.61
C VAL A 19 -13.12 22.87 -14.07
N GLU A 20 -12.15 22.64 -14.95
CA GLU A 20 -12.40 22.40 -16.39
C GLU A 20 -13.36 21.23 -16.64
N LYS A 21 -13.15 20.10 -15.94
CA LYS A 21 -13.97 18.90 -16.12
C LYS A 21 -15.39 19.02 -15.56
N LEU A 22 -15.55 19.78 -14.48
CA LEU A 22 -16.84 20.01 -13.85
C LEU A 22 -17.61 21.18 -14.47
N ASP A 23 -16.93 22.03 -15.25
CA ASP A 23 -17.44 23.30 -15.78
C ASP A 23 -17.96 24.23 -14.66
N ARG A 24 -17.39 24.08 -13.46
CA ARG A 24 -17.66 24.89 -12.27
C ARG A 24 -16.65 24.63 -11.17
N GLU A 25 -16.65 25.47 -10.15
CA GLU A 25 -15.89 25.24 -8.91
C GLU A 25 -16.38 23.97 -8.18
N PRO A 26 -15.45 23.10 -7.73
CA PRO A 26 -15.79 21.94 -6.92
C PRO A 26 -16.20 22.35 -5.50
N ASN A 27 -17.14 21.66 -4.91
CA ASN A 27 -17.47 21.80 -3.50
C ASN A 27 -16.46 21.03 -2.60
N HIS A 28 -16.56 21.19 -1.28
CA HIS A 28 -15.64 20.55 -0.32
C HIS A 28 -15.63 19.03 -0.38
N VAL A 29 -16.78 18.40 -0.62
CA VAL A 29 -16.89 16.93 -0.72
C VAL A 29 -16.21 16.44 -1.97
N GLU A 30 -16.42 17.10 -3.10
CA GLU A 30 -15.77 16.81 -4.38
C GLU A 30 -14.25 16.97 -4.29
N LEU A 31 -13.78 18.05 -3.65
CA LEU A 31 -12.35 18.23 -3.39
C LEU A 31 -11.76 17.12 -2.53
N GLY A 32 -12.49 16.66 -1.49
CA GLY A 32 -12.08 15.55 -0.65
C GLY A 32 -11.96 14.24 -1.43
N ILE A 33 -12.96 13.90 -2.22
CA ILE A 33 -12.99 12.70 -3.06
C ILE A 33 -11.88 12.75 -4.12
N LEU A 34 -11.79 13.85 -4.87
CA LEU A 34 -10.81 13.98 -5.94
C LEU A 34 -9.38 14.06 -5.40
N GLY A 35 -9.16 14.72 -4.26
CA GLY A 35 -7.89 14.75 -3.58
C GLY A 35 -7.43 13.36 -3.14
N ALA A 36 -8.33 12.55 -2.58
CA ALA A 36 -8.05 11.16 -2.23
C ALA A 36 -7.75 10.31 -3.47
N MET A 37 -8.56 10.40 -4.52
CA MET A 37 -8.36 9.66 -5.78
C MET A 37 -7.07 10.06 -6.50
N TRP A 38 -6.68 11.33 -6.40
CA TRP A 38 -5.44 11.86 -7.00
C TRP A 38 -4.24 11.81 -6.07
N SER A 39 -4.36 11.20 -4.91
CA SER A 39 -3.23 10.98 -4.01
C SER A 39 -2.20 10.02 -4.63
N GLU A 40 -0.97 10.09 -4.16
CA GLU A 40 0.08 9.12 -4.57
C GLU A 40 -0.33 7.68 -4.29
N HIS A 41 -1.05 7.45 -3.19
CA HIS A 41 -1.52 6.13 -2.78
C HIS A 41 -2.49 5.50 -3.81
N CYS A 42 -3.46 6.28 -4.31
CA CYS A 42 -4.47 5.75 -5.25
C CYS A 42 -4.03 5.84 -6.71
N SER A 43 -3.36 6.91 -7.11
CA SER A 43 -3.08 7.20 -8.52
C SER A 43 -1.65 6.91 -8.94
N TYR A 44 -0.72 6.75 -7.99
CA TYR A 44 0.71 6.64 -8.25
C TYR A 44 1.24 7.82 -9.12
N LYS A 45 0.67 9.01 -8.93
CA LYS A 45 0.88 10.17 -9.81
C LYS A 45 2.35 10.55 -9.99
N SER A 46 3.16 10.41 -8.94
CA SER A 46 4.59 10.71 -8.97
C SER A 46 5.45 9.48 -9.25
N SER A 47 5.11 8.32 -8.71
CA SER A 47 5.92 7.11 -8.80
C SER A 47 5.64 6.25 -10.04
N LYS A 48 4.51 6.43 -10.72
CA LYS A 48 4.11 5.61 -11.88
C LYS A 48 5.16 5.53 -12.99
N ALA A 49 5.85 6.64 -13.25
CA ALA A 49 6.91 6.69 -14.26
C ALA A 49 8.12 5.83 -13.85
N LEU A 50 8.48 5.86 -12.57
CA LEU A 50 9.57 5.07 -12.00
C LEU A 50 9.21 3.58 -11.92
N LEU A 51 7.98 3.26 -11.53
CA LEU A 51 7.50 1.87 -11.50
C LEU A 51 7.56 1.20 -12.88
N LYS A 52 7.30 1.96 -13.95
CA LYS A 52 7.43 1.44 -15.33
C LYS A 52 8.86 1.10 -15.75
N MET A 53 9.87 1.58 -15.03
CA MET A 53 11.28 1.27 -15.28
C MET A 53 11.71 -0.06 -14.66
N LEU A 54 10.91 -0.61 -13.73
CA LEU A 54 11.22 -1.90 -13.13
C LEU A 54 11.04 -3.04 -14.14
N PRO A 55 11.93 -4.05 -14.13
CA PRO A 55 11.79 -5.20 -14.99
C PRO A 55 10.59 -6.04 -14.57
N THR A 56 9.57 -6.09 -15.42
CA THR A 56 8.31 -6.80 -15.15
C THR A 56 8.05 -7.93 -16.14
N LYS A 57 8.99 -8.19 -17.05
CA LYS A 57 8.87 -9.21 -18.10
C LYS A 57 10.13 -10.07 -18.14
N SER A 58 9.94 -11.36 -18.09
CA SER A 58 10.96 -12.40 -18.35
C SER A 58 10.24 -13.74 -18.55
N ASP A 59 10.97 -14.77 -18.98
CA ASP A 59 10.41 -16.12 -19.12
C ASP A 59 9.94 -16.73 -17.79
N ALA A 60 10.43 -16.21 -16.67
CA ALA A 60 10.00 -16.62 -15.34
C ALA A 60 8.71 -15.92 -14.85
N VAL A 61 8.30 -14.81 -15.48
CA VAL A 61 7.10 -14.06 -15.04
C VAL A 61 5.86 -14.69 -15.66
N ILE A 62 5.03 -15.30 -14.82
CA ILE A 62 3.73 -15.87 -15.21
C ILE A 62 2.65 -14.78 -15.12
N GLN A 63 2.65 -14.01 -14.02
CA GLN A 63 1.75 -12.88 -13.81
C GLN A 63 2.55 -11.64 -13.42
N GLY A 64 2.52 -10.64 -14.28
CA GLY A 64 3.11 -9.33 -14.03
C GLY A 64 2.09 -8.35 -13.41
N PRO A 65 2.40 -7.02 -13.42
CA PRO A 65 1.50 -5.99 -12.90
C PRO A 65 0.11 -6.01 -13.55
N GLY A 66 -0.92 -5.74 -12.74
CA GLY A 66 -2.32 -5.68 -13.18
C GLY A 66 -3.25 -6.57 -12.36
N GLU A 67 -2.70 -7.50 -11.60
CA GLU A 67 -3.42 -8.37 -10.67
C GLU A 67 -3.00 -8.10 -9.21
N ASN A 68 -3.64 -8.79 -8.27
CA ASN A 68 -3.42 -8.55 -6.83
C ASN A 68 -2.02 -8.96 -6.35
N ALA A 69 -1.39 -9.93 -7.02
CA ALA A 69 -0.04 -10.38 -6.70
C ALA A 69 0.74 -10.74 -7.97
N GLY A 70 2.06 -10.69 -7.89
CA GLY A 70 2.93 -11.23 -8.93
C GLY A 70 3.07 -12.74 -8.80
N VAL A 71 3.26 -13.44 -9.94
CA VAL A 71 3.53 -14.88 -9.97
C VAL A 71 4.76 -15.14 -10.81
N VAL A 72 5.72 -15.86 -10.24
CA VAL A 72 6.95 -16.26 -10.91
C VAL A 72 7.09 -17.78 -10.93
N LYS A 73 7.60 -18.28 -12.04
CA LYS A 73 7.96 -19.68 -12.20
C LYS A 73 9.34 -19.92 -11.60
N ILE A 74 9.45 -20.91 -10.73
CA ILE A 74 10.72 -21.38 -10.17
C ILE A 74 11.25 -22.55 -11.00
N ASP A 75 10.37 -23.52 -11.26
CA ASP A 75 10.62 -24.62 -12.18
C ASP A 75 9.32 -25.01 -12.90
N ASP A 76 9.31 -26.12 -13.63
CA ASP A 76 8.15 -26.54 -14.41
C ASP A 76 6.91 -26.91 -13.58
N ASN A 77 7.10 -27.20 -12.30
CA ASN A 77 6.04 -27.66 -11.39
C ASN A 77 5.75 -26.69 -10.23
N VAL A 78 6.63 -25.70 -10.01
CA VAL A 78 6.55 -24.81 -8.86
C VAL A 78 6.49 -23.35 -9.31
N TRP A 79 5.41 -22.69 -8.94
CA TRP A 79 5.23 -21.25 -9.11
C TRP A 79 5.02 -20.59 -7.75
N ILE A 80 5.54 -19.39 -7.59
CA ILE A 80 5.41 -18.60 -6.36
C ILE A 80 4.61 -17.34 -6.64
N ALA A 81 3.50 -17.17 -5.91
CA ALA A 81 2.79 -15.90 -5.83
C ALA A 81 3.38 -15.06 -4.69
N PHE A 82 3.64 -13.80 -4.94
CA PHE A 82 4.19 -12.89 -3.94
C PHE A 82 3.59 -11.49 -4.03
N LYS A 83 3.50 -10.85 -2.89
CA LYS A 83 3.01 -9.48 -2.74
C LYS A 83 3.92 -8.71 -1.79
N VAL A 84 4.15 -7.44 -2.08
CA VAL A 84 4.83 -6.50 -1.19
C VAL A 84 3.92 -5.29 -1.00
N GLU A 85 3.74 -4.87 0.24
CA GLU A 85 2.95 -3.70 0.59
C GLU A 85 3.62 -2.92 1.71
N SER A 86 3.52 -1.59 1.67
CA SER A 86 3.87 -0.71 2.77
C SER A 86 2.62 -0.35 3.55
N HIS A 87 2.59 -0.63 4.84
CA HIS A 87 1.50 -0.25 5.75
C HIS A 87 1.98 0.75 6.80
N ASN A 88 2.78 1.73 6.36
CA ASN A 88 3.51 2.65 7.21
C ASN A 88 2.59 3.60 8.00
N HIS A 89 1.74 4.37 7.32
CA HIS A 89 0.90 5.37 7.98
C HIS A 89 -0.13 4.76 8.96
N PRO A 90 -0.89 3.71 8.60
CA PRO A 90 -1.78 3.05 9.55
C PRO A 90 -1.06 2.52 10.78
N SER A 91 0.11 1.91 10.60
CA SER A 91 0.92 1.38 11.70
C SER A 91 1.54 2.47 12.58
N TYR A 92 1.78 3.67 12.05
CA TYR A 92 2.23 4.80 12.85
C TYR A 92 1.13 5.38 13.74
N ILE A 93 -0.11 5.41 13.24
CA ILE A 93 -1.27 5.96 13.94
C ILE A 93 -1.83 4.97 14.97
N GLU A 94 -2.04 3.73 14.54
CA GLU A 94 -2.59 2.64 15.34
C GLU A 94 -1.74 1.38 15.13
N PRO A 95 -0.63 1.22 15.87
CA PRO A 95 0.41 0.24 15.55
C PRO A 95 -0.09 -1.21 15.50
N PHE A 96 -0.95 -1.62 16.43
CA PHE A 96 -1.47 -2.99 16.48
C PHE A 96 -2.41 -3.27 15.31
N ASN A 97 -3.47 -2.47 15.18
CA ASN A 97 -4.48 -2.70 14.14
C ASN A 97 -3.94 -2.39 12.74
N GLY A 98 -3.09 -1.36 12.62
CA GLY A 98 -2.42 -1.02 11.37
C GLY A 98 -1.55 -2.16 10.85
N ALA A 99 -0.70 -2.73 11.68
CA ALA A 99 0.17 -3.84 11.30
C ALA A 99 -0.62 -5.15 11.04
N ALA A 100 -1.62 -5.45 11.87
CA ALA A 100 -2.50 -6.59 11.64
C ALA A 100 -3.25 -6.49 10.31
N THR A 101 -3.75 -5.29 9.98
CA THR A 101 -4.42 -5.03 8.68
C THR A 101 -3.45 -5.17 7.50
N GLY A 102 -2.20 -4.72 7.66
CA GLY A 102 -1.16 -4.92 6.65
C GLY A 102 -0.94 -6.39 6.31
N VAL A 103 -0.77 -7.22 7.35
CA VAL A 103 -0.65 -8.69 7.19
C VAL A 103 -1.89 -9.27 6.54
N GLY A 104 -3.08 -8.90 7.00
CA GLY A 104 -4.35 -9.39 6.47
C GLY A 104 -4.55 -9.04 4.99
N GLY A 105 -4.17 -7.81 4.60
CA GLY A 105 -4.28 -7.34 3.22
C GLY A 105 -3.45 -8.16 2.25
N ILE A 106 -2.15 -8.36 2.52
CA ILE A 106 -1.28 -9.12 1.62
C ILE A 106 -1.60 -10.62 1.59
N ILE A 107 -2.07 -11.19 2.70
CA ILE A 107 -2.56 -12.58 2.72
C ILE A 107 -3.77 -12.72 1.79
N ARG A 108 -4.71 -11.80 1.83
CA ARG A 108 -5.88 -11.82 0.95
C ARG A 108 -5.51 -11.68 -0.52
N ASP A 109 -4.52 -10.87 -0.85
CA ASP A 109 -4.02 -10.73 -2.22
C ASP A 109 -3.48 -12.08 -2.76
N ILE A 110 -2.72 -12.81 -1.95
CA ILE A 110 -2.22 -14.15 -2.32
C ILE A 110 -3.37 -15.15 -2.47
N LEU A 111 -4.33 -15.14 -1.54
CA LEU A 111 -5.51 -16.00 -1.61
C LEU A 111 -6.38 -15.72 -2.85
N SER A 112 -6.51 -14.44 -3.24
CA SER A 112 -7.26 -14.04 -4.43
C SER A 112 -6.65 -14.55 -5.74
N MET A 113 -5.34 -14.85 -5.73
CA MET A 113 -4.63 -15.49 -6.84
C MET A 113 -4.81 -17.02 -6.86
N GLY A 114 -5.58 -17.59 -5.94
CA GLY A 114 -5.74 -19.04 -5.79
C GLY A 114 -4.53 -19.73 -5.13
N ALA A 115 -3.59 -18.97 -4.58
CA ALA A 115 -2.41 -19.49 -3.92
C ALA A 115 -2.59 -19.53 -2.40
N ARG A 116 -1.92 -20.48 -1.73
CA ARG A 116 -1.90 -20.56 -0.27
C ARG A 116 -0.71 -19.76 0.27
N PRO A 117 -0.92 -18.79 1.18
CA PRO A 117 0.17 -18.13 1.89
C PRO A 117 0.99 -19.14 2.70
N ILE A 118 2.30 -19.08 2.58
CA ILE A 118 3.22 -20.01 3.24
C ILE A 118 4.21 -19.33 4.18
N ALA A 119 4.45 -18.04 3.98
CA ALA A 119 5.36 -17.25 4.79
C ALA A 119 5.05 -15.76 4.71
N LEU A 120 5.35 -15.03 5.78
CA LEU A 120 5.37 -13.58 5.85
C LEU A 120 6.82 -13.11 6.01
N GLY A 121 7.17 -12.05 5.34
CA GLY A 121 8.46 -11.40 5.49
C GLY A 121 8.26 -9.91 5.77
N ASP A 122 8.87 -9.42 6.85
CA ASP A 122 8.71 -8.02 7.25
C ASP A 122 10.04 -7.28 7.23
N SER A 123 10.10 -6.21 6.46
CA SER A 123 11.22 -5.27 6.47
C SER A 123 10.93 -4.10 7.40
N LEU A 124 11.00 -4.34 8.71
CA LEU A 124 10.64 -3.37 9.73
C LEU A 124 11.74 -2.32 9.92
N ARG A 125 11.35 -1.05 9.92
CA ARG A 125 12.23 0.10 10.18
C ARG A 125 11.54 1.08 11.10
N PHE A 126 12.24 1.45 12.16
CA PHE A 126 11.75 2.34 13.21
C PHE A 126 12.76 3.43 13.52
N GLY A 127 12.33 4.45 14.24
CA GLY A 127 13.22 5.42 14.86
C GLY A 127 14.06 4.83 16.00
N PRO A 128 14.85 5.66 16.71
CA PRO A 128 15.68 5.19 17.82
C PRO A 128 14.85 4.54 18.92
N PRO A 129 15.24 3.36 19.44
CA PRO A 129 14.48 2.67 20.49
C PRO A 129 14.58 3.36 21.87
N THR A 130 15.39 4.40 21.98
CA THR A 130 15.46 5.26 23.16
C THR A 130 14.24 6.14 23.35
N ASP A 131 13.53 6.46 22.25
CA ASP A 131 12.30 7.23 22.28
C ASP A 131 11.10 6.37 22.72
N SER A 132 10.27 6.91 23.63
CA SER A 132 9.13 6.22 24.20
C SER A 132 8.03 5.92 23.15
N LYS A 133 7.81 6.86 22.23
CA LYS A 133 6.85 6.68 21.12
C LYS A 133 7.30 5.58 20.18
N THR A 134 8.59 5.57 19.83
CA THR A 134 9.18 4.50 19.00
C THR A 134 8.99 3.14 19.65
N ARG A 135 9.25 3.00 20.94
CA ARG A 135 9.01 1.73 21.67
C ARG A 135 7.55 1.31 21.68
N HIS A 136 6.63 2.26 21.82
CA HIS A 136 5.19 1.98 21.73
C HIS A 136 4.82 1.43 20.35
N ILE A 137 5.30 2.07 19.28
CA ILE A 137 5.06 1.65 17.90
C ILE A 137 5.63 0.25 17.65
N ILE A 138 6.90 0.02 18.01
CA ILE A 138 7.54 -1.30 17.84
C ILE A 138 6.71 -2.41 18.50
N ARG A 139 6.32 -2.22 19.75
CA ARG A 139 5.53 -3.23 20.49
C ARG A 139 4.18 -3.50 19.83
N GLY A 140 3.48 -2.45 19.39
CA GLY A 140 2.20 -2.58 18.74
C GLY A 140 2.30 -3.28 17.37
N VAL A 141 3.26 -2.88 16.55
CA VAL A 141 3.51 -3.48 15.23
C VAL A 141 3.85 -4.97 15.36
N ILE A 142 4.83 -5.32 16.18
CA ILE A 142 5.20 -6.73 16.39
C ILE A 142 4.01 -7.56 16.90
N LYS A 143 3.23 -7.01 17.84
CA LYS A 143 2.04 -7.68 18.36
C LYS A 143 0.97 -7.86 17.29
N GLY A 144 0.76 -6.87 16.43
CA GLY A 144 -0.22 -6.92 15.33
C GLY A 144 0.14 -7.98 14.29
N ILE A 145 1.39 -7.99 13.83
CA ILE A 145 1.92 -9.00 12.90
C ILE A 145 1.77 -10.40 13.49
N SER A 146 2.28 -10.59 14.70
CA SER A 146 2.24 -11.88 15.40
C SER A 146 0.80 -12.37 15.61
N HIS A 147 -0.10 -11.49 16.04
CA HIS A 147 -1.49 -11.84 16.29
C HIS A 147 -2.17 -12.36 15.02
N TYR A 148 -2.09 -11.60 13.93
CA TYR A 148 -2.75 -11.98 12.69
C TYR A 148 -2.11 -13.21 12.05
N GLY A 149 -0.77 -13.27 11.99
CA GLY A 149 -0.04 -14.42 11.47
C GLY A 149 -0.38 -15.72 12.21
N ASN A 150 -0.44 -15.66 13.54
CA ASN A 150 -0.84 -16.82 14.36
C ASN A 150 -2.30 -17.23 14.14
N CYS A 151 -3.23 -16.27 13.99
CA CYS A 151 -4.64 -16.58 13.73
C CYS A 151 -4.85 -17.32 12.41
N VAL A 152 -4.08 -17.00 11.38
CA VAL A 152 -4.17 -17.65 10.06
C VAL A 152 -3.19 -18.78 9.85
N GLY A 153 -2.26 -18.99 10.79
CA GLY A 153 -1.27 -20.06 10.75
C GLY A 153 -0.21 -19.87 9.66
N VAL A 154 0.20 -18.62 9.40
CA VAL A 154 1.27 -18.29 8.47
C VAL A 154 2.47 -17.78 9.27
N PRO A 155 3.66 -18.44 9.17
CA PRO A 155 4.87 -18.02 9.86
C PRO A 155 5.49 -16.76 9.28
#